data_0f67fe46bb874996a526563cca6a0e8f
#
_entry.id   0f67fe46bb874996a526563cca6a0e8f
#
_cell.length_a   1.000
_cell.length_b   1.000
_cell.length_c   1.000
_cell.angle_alpha   90.00
_cell.angle_beta   90.00
_cell.angle_gamma   90.00
#
_symmetry.space_group_name_H-M   'P 1'
#
loop_
_entity.id
_entity.type
_entity.pdbx_description
1 polymer ?
#
loop_
_entity_poly.entity_id
_entity_poly.type
_entity_poly.pdbx_seq_one_letter_code
_entity_poly.pdbx_strand_id
1 'polypeptide(L)'
;MIATVDALEAIGSARAMRYLCPDPIPDEAVERLLWAATRASSAHNSQPWEFVVLRDERVRTEFGELIRAAAQAKDPLPAQPGTRSDQLILSLIHI
;
A
#
# COMPACT_ATOMS: atom_id res chain seq x y z
N MET A 1 14.42 12.10 7.75
CA MET A 1 15.33 11.01 8.16
C MET A 1 14.53 9.81 8.60
N ILE A 2 14.78 8.66 8.00
CA ILE A 2 14.12 7.42 8.39
C ILE A 2 14.89 6.80 9.53
N ALA A 3 14.21 6.56 10.66
CA ALA A 3 14.82 5.89 11.79
C ALA A 3 15.17 4.44 11.44
N THR A 4 16.30 3.95 11.93
CA THR A 4 16.64 2.54 11.82
C THR A 4 15.98 1.76 12.94
N VAL A 5 15.46 0.59 12.62
CA VAL A 5 14.76 -0.30 13.55
C VAL A 5 15.39 -1.69 13.44
N ASP A 6 15.57 -2.35 14.58
CA ASP A 6 16.02 -3.74 14.61
C ASP A 6 15.02 -4.64 13.86
N ALA A 7 15.53 -5.64 13.16
CA ALA A 7 14.71 -6.54 12.35
C ALA A 7 13.64 -7.28 13.16
N LEU A 8 13.97 -7.75 14.35
CA LEU A 8 13.02 -8.44 15.21
C LEU A 8 11.94 -7.49 15.75
N GLU A 9 12.33 -6.28 16.08
CA GLU A 9 11.39 -5.23 16.49
C GLU A 9 10.42 -4.89 15.35
N ALA A 10 10.93 -4.75 14.12
CA ALA A 10 10.11 -4.50 12.95
C ALA A 10 9.10 -5.62 12.71
N ILE A 11 9.54 -6.87 12.79
CA ILE A 11 8.66 -8.04 12.65
C ILE A 11 7.61 -8.07 13.75
N GLY A 12 8.02 -7.87 15.00
CA GLY A 12 7.13 -7.93 16.15
C GLY A 12 6.10 -6.82 16.22
N SER A 13 6.38 -5.67 15.62
CA SER A 13 5.48 -4.51 15.58
C SER A 13 4.67 -4.40 14.28
N ALA A 14 4.96 -5.24 13.28
CA ALA A 14 4.27 -5.20 12.00
C ALA A 14 2.78 -5.51 12.17
N ARG A 15 1.94 -4.66 11.60
CA ARG A 15 0.49 -4.82 11.59
C ARG A 15 -0.13 -4.07 10.43
N ALA A 16 -1.35 -4.44 10.07
CA ALA A 16 -2.09 -3.70 9.06
C ALA A 16 -2.54 -2.35 9.63
N MET A 17 -2.03 -1.28 9.07
CA MET A 17 -2.40 0.10 9.43
C MET A 17 -3.44 0.60 8.44
N ARG A 18 -4.62 0.97 8.95
CA ARG A 18 -5.74 1.43 8.10
C ARG A 18 -6.08 2.90 8.29
N TYR A 19 -5.65 3.48 9.40
CA TYR A 19 -5.80 4.90 9.67
C TYR A 19 -4.46 5.57 9.45
N LEU A 20 -4.34 6.29 8.35
CA LEU A 20 -3.09 6.89 7.90
C LEU A 20 -3.13 8.40 8.11
N CYS A 21 -1.96 8.97 8.44
CA CYS A 21 -1.82 10.40 8.54
C CYS A 21 -1.80 11.03 7.14
N PRO A 22 -2.35 12.25 6.98
CA PRO A 22 -2.34 12.93 5.69
C PRO A 22 -0.99 13.57 5.35
N ASP A 23 0.00 13.45 6.23
CA ASP A 23 1.30 14.08 6.06
C ASP A 23 2.00 13.58 4.79
N PRO A 24 2.66 14.46 4.03
CA PRO A 24 3.37 14.04 2.83
C PRO A 24 4.56 13.15 3.18
N ILE A 25 4.79 12.15 2.34
CA ILE A 25 5.93 11.25 2.49
C ILE A 25 7.11 11.84 1.74
N PRO A 26 8.28 12.03 2.38
CA PRO A 26 9.47 12.51 1.70
C PRO A 26 9.89 11.58 0.56
N ASP A 27 10.43 12.15 -0.52
CA ASP A 27 10.92 11.37 -1.67
C ASP A 27 11.97 10.34 -1.25
N GLU A 28 12.85 10.71 -0.34
CA GLU A 28 13.85 9.80 0.22
C GLU A 28 13.23 8.56 0.86
N ALA A 29 12.12 8.74 1.58
CA ALA A 29 11.39 7.63 2.20
C ALA A 29 10.80 6.70 1.13
N VAL A 30 10.23 7.25 0.07
CA VAL A 30 9.69 6.48 -1.05
C VAL A 30 10.79 5.68 -1.74
N GLU A 31 11.94 6.29 -2.01
CA GLU A 31 13.10 5.60 -2.60
C GLU A 31 13.57 4.43 -1.75
N ARG A 32 13.66 4.63 -0.44
CA ARG A 32 14.07 3.56 0.48
C ARG A 32 13.06 2.42 0.55
N LEU A 33 11.77 2.73 0.51
CA LEU A 33 10.72 1.72 0.47
C LEU A 33 10.80 0.89 -0.82
N LEU A 34 11.00 1.53 -1.95
CA LEU A 34 11.17 0.85 -3.23
C LEU A 34 12.41 -0.03 -3.25
N TRP A 35 13.52 0.48 -2.74
CA TRP A 35 14.74 -0.30 -2.61
C TRP A 35 14.51 -1.56 -1.75
N ALA A 36 13.86 -1.40 -0.60
CA ALA A 36 13.55 -2.52 0.28
C ALA A 36 12.64 -3.54 -0.40
N ALA A 37 11.64 -3.07 -1.13
CA ALA A 37 10.74 -3.94 -1.88
C ALA A 37 11.46 -4.78 -2.94
N THR A 38 12.48 -4.22 -3.59
CA THR A 38 13.29 -4.94 -4.58
C THR A 38 14.21 -6.00 -3.97
N ARG A 39 14.35 -6.04 -2.64
CA ARG A 39 15.14 -7.07 -1.95
C ARG A 39 14.35 -8.34 -1.66
N ALA A 40 13.05 -8.35 -1.97
CA ALA A 40 12.23 -9.54 -1.79
C ALA A 40 12.70 -10.67 -2.70
N SER A 41 12.51 -11.91 -2.24
CA SER A 41 12.83 -13.10 -3.03
C SER A 41 11.89 -13.21 -4.21
N SER A 42 12.40 -13.72 -5.32
CA SER A 42 11.58 -14.05 -6.49
C SER A 42 11.99 -15.39 -7.07
N ALA A 43 11.07 -16.05 -7.77
CA ALA A 43 11.34 -17.34 -8.37
C ALA A 43 12.51 -17.23 -9.35
N HIS A 44 13.54 -18.05 -9.16
CA HIS A 44 14.78 -18.04 -9.97
C HIS A 44 15.45 -16.67 -10.06
N ASN A 45 15.21 -15.78 -9.07
CA ASN A 45 15.72 -14.41 -9.09
C ASN A 45 15.31 -13.63 -10.35
N SER A 46 14.12 -13.92 -10.87
CA SER A 46 13.61 -13.30 -12.11
C SER A 46 13.25 -11.83 -11.95
N GLN A 47 13.01 -11.38 -10.71
CA GLN A 47 12.71 -10.00 -10.36
C GLN A 47 11.57 -9.41 -11.21
N PRO A 48 10.38 -10.05 -11.26
CA PRO A 48 9.28 -9.69 -12.17
C PRO A 48 8.41 -8.55 -11.64
N TRP A 49 8.99 -7.59 -10.96
CA TRP A 49 8.25 -6.47 -10.39
C TRP A 49 8.47 -5.19 -11.16
N GLU A 50 7.45 -4.40 -11.19
CA GLU A 50 7.47 -3.01 -11.62
C GLU A 50 6.72 -2.18 -10.59
N PHE A 51 7.15 -0.96 -10.36
CA PHE A 51 6.52 -0.07 -9.40
C PHE A 51 6.08 1.21 -10.10
N VAL A 52 4.84 1.58 -9.85
CA VAL A 52 4.31 2.88 -10.27
C VAL A 52 4.00 3.67 -9.00
N VAL A 53 4.66 4.79 -8.83
CA VAL A 53 4.51 5.65 -7.65
C VAL A 53 3.55 6.78 -7.99
N LEU A 54 2.42 6.81 -7.31
CA LEU A 54 1.41 7.85 -7.50
C LEU A 54 1.62 8.95 -6.45
N ARG A 55 2.20 10.06 -6.86
CA ARG A 55 2.52 11.18 -5.97
C ARG A 55 1.51 12.31 -6.07
N ASP A 56 0.91 12.51 -7.22
CA ASP A 56 -0.08 13.54 -7.46
C ASP A 56 -1.40 13.18 -6.78
N GLU A 57 -1.92 14.08 -5.97
CA GLU A 57 -3.17 13.86 -5.23
C GLU A 57 -4.36 13.59 -6.15
N ARG A 58 -4.44 14.30 -7.26
CA ARG A 58 -5.51 14.11 -8.25
C ARG A 58 -5.46 12.71 -8.85
N VAL A 59 -4.27 12.26 -9.24
CA VAL A 59 -4.06 10.92 -9.81
C VAL A 59 -4.40 9.84 -8.79
N ARG A 60 -3.99 10.03 -7.54
CA ARG A 60 -4.32 9.09 -6.46
C ARG A 60 -5.82 8.99 -6.22
N THR A 61 -6.51 10.12 -6.25
CA THR A 61 -7.97 10.16 -6.09
C THR A 61 -8.68 9.43 -7.24
N GLU A 62 -8.28 9.70 -8.47
CA GLU A 62 -8.84 9.03 -9.65
C GLU A 62 -8.59 7.52 -9.60
N PHE A 63 -7.39 7.11 -9.22
CA PHE A 63 -7.04 5.69 -9.08
C PHE A 63 -7.88 5.02 -7.99
N GLY A 64 -8.06 5.68 -6.86
CA GLY A 64 -8.90 5.20 -5.75
C GLY A 64 -10.36 5.00 -6.17
N GLU A 65 -10.90 5.92 -6.96
CA GLU A 65 -12.25 5.81 -7.52
C GLU A 65 -12.39 4.64 -8.47
N LEU A 66 -11.39 4.42 -9.33
CA LEU A 66 -11.37 3.27 -10.23
C LEU A 66 -11.36 1.94 -9.48
N ILE A 67 -10.56 1.85 -8.43
CA ILE A 67 -10.50 0.64 -7.59
C ILE A 67 -11.84 0.40 -6.90
N ARG A 68 -12.46 1.45 -6.38
CA ARG A 68 -13.76 1.36 -5.73
C ARG A 68 -14.83 0.87 -6.71
N ALA A 69 -14.87 1.44 -7.90
CA ALA A 69 -15.80 1.03 -8.94
C ALA A 69 -15.60 -0.43 -9.36
N ALA A 70 -14.36 -0.87 -9.52
CA ALA A 70 -14.02 -2.25 -9.85
C ALA A 70 -14.43 -3.22 -8.74
N ALA A 71 -14.23 -2.85 -7.50
CA ALA A 71 -14.61 -3.67 -6.34
C ALA A 71 -16.14 -3.83 -6.23
N GLN A 72 -16.89 -2.78 -6.57
CA GLN A 72 -18.37 -2.82 -6.57
C GLN A 72 -18.93 -3.58 -7.76
N ALA A 73 -18.23 -3.58 -8.89
CA ALA A 73 -18.66 -4.27 -10.10
C ALA A 73 -18.44 -5.79 -10.03
N LYS A 74 -17.49 -6.24 -9.24
CA LYS A 74 -17.33 -7.67 -8.94
C LYS A 74 -18.48 -8.07 -8.04
N ASP A 75 -19.22 -9.10 -8.47
CA ASP A 75 -20.28 -9.68 -7.67
C ASP A 75 -19.66 -10.15 -6.34
N PRO A 76 -19.87 -9.44 -5.27
CA PRO A 76 -19.10 -9.70 -4.07
C PRO A 76 -19.61 -10.96 -3.41
N LEU A 77 -18.71 -11.74 -2.90
CA LEU A 77 -19.00 -12.55 -1.73
C LEU A 77 -19.78 -11.64 -0.76
N PRO A 78 -20.93 -12.10 -0.22
CA PRO A 78 -21.77 -11.23 0.61
C PRO A 78 -20.90 -10.59 1.68
N ALA A 79 -20.63 -9.30 1.48
CA ALA A 79 -19.79 -8.53 2.35
C ALA A 79 -20.51 -8.33 3.68
N GLN A 80 -19.97 -8.89 4.71
CA GLN A 80 -20.40 -8.50 6.05
C GLN A 80 -19.94 -7.06 6.29
N PRO A 81 -20.78 -6.21 6.89
CA PRO A 81 -20.41 -4.83 7.21
C PRO A 81 -19.08 -4.78 7.97
N GLY A 82 -18.15 -3.94 7.53
CA GLY A 82 -16.84 -3.82 8.14
C GLY A 82 -15.84 -4.87 7.66
N THR A 83 -16.09 -5.48 6.52
CA THR A 83 -15.18 -6.47 5.96
C THR A 83 -13.86 -5.85 5.51
N ARG A 84 -12.86 -6.68 5.51
CA ARG A 84 -11.48 -6.35 5.15
C ARG A 84 -11.35 -5.66 3.80
N SER A 85 -12.23 -5.95 2.85
CA SER A 85 -12.19 -5.33 1.52
C SER A 85 -12.53 -3.83 1.56
N ASP A 86 -13.53 -3.43 2.34
CA ASP A 86 -13.91 -2.02 2.46
C ASP A 86 -12.79 -1.19 3.09
N GLN A 87 -12.13 -1.76 4.08
CA GLN A 87 -11.00 -1.12 4.76
C GLN A 87 -9.78 -0.99 3.84
N LEU A 88 -9.53 -1.98 2.99
CA LEU A 88 -8.45 -1.92 2.01
C LEU A 88 -8.68 -0.84 0.96
N ILE A 89 -9.90 -0.70 0.47
CA ILE A 89 -10.26 0.35 -0.48
C ILE A 89 -10.06 1.73 0.15
N LEU A 90 -10.50 1.92 1.38
CA LEU A 90 -10.31 3.17 2.10
C LEU A 90 -8.82 3.48 2.30
N SER A 91 -8.00 2.49 2.65
CA SER A 91 -6.56 2.67 2.78
C SER A 91 -5.92 3.13 1.47
N LEU A 92 -6.30 2.53 0.34
CA LEU A 92 -5.77 2.89 -0.97
C LEU A 92 -6.14 4.32 -1.40
N ILE A 93 -7.30 4.81 -1.01
CA ILE A 93 -7.74 6.18 -1.29
C ILE A 93 -6.95 7.19 -0.47
N HIS A 94 -6.55 6.84 0.74
CA HIS A 94 -5.83 7.74 1.65
C HIS A 94 -4.30 7.69 1.51
N ILE A 95 -3.77 6.80 0.73
CA ILE A 95 -2.35 6.78 0.39
C ILE A 95 -2.06 7.86 -0.66
#